data_6217fc195f787b5aee0260b7508d6146
#
_entry.id   6217fc195f787b5aee0260b7508d6146
#
_cell.length_a   1.000
_cell.length_b   1.000
_cell.length_c   1.000
_cell.angle_alpha   90.00
_cell.angle_beta   90.00
_cell.angle_gamma   90.00
#
_symmetry.space_group_name_H-M   'P 1'
#
loop_
_entity.id
_entity.type
_entity.pdbx_description
1 polymer ?
#
loop_
_entity_poly.entity_id
_entity_poly.type
_entity_poly.pdbx_seq_one_letter_code
_entity_poly.pdbx_strand_id
1 'polypeptide(L)'
;MANAQYEKGKIILEYSKNQVKKAGECIRKENGDIDKSIEIIQQYRAAHLYPLMIIKNLVWKHAQKINKNAIIARRLKRLPTIIDKLRRKTLDGKTPNSIAVTRMSDIGGCRVIVENRLELLLLDSSLDKSRTTHNSKVKDYIKNPKQTGYRGIHRIYTCYDKDEAHQWKGFDIEVQLRTKLQHLWATTVEVVDLCEGRSLKTNPFESNPSWIEFFRLMSEFIADEEGFVYLSPHEKNF
;
A
#
# COMPACT_ATOMS: atom_id res chain seq x y z
N MET A 1 -12.23 -28.55 0.38
CA MET A 1 -11.36 -27.75 1.28
C MET A 1 -11.16 -26.29 0.79
N ALA A 2 -11.06 -26.01 -0.51
CA ALA A 2 -10.94 -24.62 -1.02
C ALA A 2 -12.14 -23.71 -0.68
N ASN A 3 -13.37 -24.24 -0.65
CA ASN A 3 -14.58 -23.47 -0.33
C ASN A 3 -14.63 -22.95 1.13
N ALA A 4 -14.17 -23.72 2.10
CA ALA A 4 -14.24 -23.31 3.51
C ALA A 4 -13.32 -22.12 3.84
N GLN A 5 -12.15 -22.04 3.18
CA GLN A 5 -11.23 -20.92 3.34
C GLN A 5 -11.74 -19.67 2.63
N TYR A 6 -12.49 -19.85 1.54
CA TYR A 6 -13.14 -18.78 0.80
C TYR A 6 -14.30 -18.15 1.59
N GLU A 7 -15.12 -18.98 2.22
CA GLU A 7 -16.23 -18.50 3.06
C GLU A 7 -15.75 -17.79 4.34
N LYS A 8 -14.67 -18.27 4.97
CA LYS A 8 -14.06 -17.61 6.14
C LYS A 8 -13.54 -16.19 5.85
N GLY A 9 -13.23 -15.86 4.59
CA GLY A 9 -12.81 -14.53 4.17
C GLY A 9 -13.96 -13.54 3.93
N LYS A 10 -15.21 -13.99 3.97
CA LYS A 10 -16.40 -13.16 3.71
C LYS A 10 -16.90 -12.46 4.97
N ILE A 11 -16.02 -11.74 5.66
CA ILE A 11 -16.39 -10.95 6.81
C ILE A 11 -17.12 -9.68 6.35
N ILE A 12 -18.38 -9.54 6.75
CA ILE A 12 -19.21 -8.39 6.44
C ILE A 12 -18.97 -7.31 7.51
N LEU A 13 -18.90 -6.07 7.08
CA LEU A 13 -18.82 -4.94 7.99
C LEU A 13 -20.22 -4.66 8.56
N GLU A 14 -20.40 -4.81 9.87
CA GLU A 14 -21.66 -4.54 10.58
C GLU A 14 -21.87 -3.06 10.86
N TYR A 15 -20.80 -2.27 10.83
CA TYR A 15 -20.81 -0.84 11.08
C TYR A 15 -20.86 -0.02 9.79
N SER A 16 -21.61 1.07 9.81
CA SER A 16 -21.60 2.03 8.70
C SER A 16 -20.23 2.70 8.55
N LYS A 17 -19.89 3.14 7.33
CA LYS A 17 -18.64 3.89 7.08
C LYS A 17 -18.53 5.14 7.96
N ASN A 18 -19.68 5.74 8.35
CA ASN A 18 -19.68 6.89 9.24
C ASN A 18 -19.31 6.52 10.69
N GLN A 19 -19.77 5.36 11.17
CA GLN A 19 -19.34 4.85 12.49
C GLN A 19 -17.86 4.53 12.50
N VAL A 20 -17.32 3.91 11.43
CA VAL A 20 -15.89 3.65 11.29
C VAL A 20 -15.08 4.97 11.26
N LYS A 21 -15.57 6.01 10.58
CA LYS A 21 -14.94 7.33 10.57
C LYS A 21 -14.92 7.94 11.99
N LYS A 22 -16.05 7.93 12.69
CA LYS A 22 -16.16 8.43 14.07
C LYS A 22 -15.24 7.67 15.04
N ALA A 23 -15.13 6.34 14.90
CA ALA A 23 -14.20 5.53 15.68
C ALA A 23 -12.73 5.96 15.44
N GLY A 24 -12.35 6.24 14.20
CA GLY A 24 -11.02 6.77 13.89
C GLY A 24 -10.77 8.17 14.47
N GLU A 25 -11.79 9.03 14.52
CA GLU A 25 -11.72 10.35 15.16
C GLU A 25 -11.60 10.26 16.68
N CYS A 26 -12.33 9.33 17.31
CA CYS A 26 -12.26 9.04 18.73
C CYS A 26 -10.82 8.63 19.13
N ILE A 27 -10.21 7.69 18.41
CA ILE A 27 -8.82 7.26 18.65
C ILE A 27 -7.82 8.40 18.45
N ARG A 28 -8.02 9.24 17.42
CA ARG A 28 -7.12 10.38 17.16
C ARG A 28 -7.15 11.43 18.25
N LYS A 29 -8.35 11.73 18.76
CA LYS A 29 -8.56 12.75 19.79
C LYS A 29 -8.42 12.21 21.21
N GLU A 30 -8.23 10.90 21.34
CA GLU A 30 -8.16 10.18 22.61
C GLU A 30 -9.37 10.51 23.55
N ASN A 31 -10.56 10.63 22.95
CA ASN A 31 -11.79 10.91 23.66
C ASN A 31 -12.91 9.93 23.31
N GLY A 32 -13.85 9.69 24.21
CA GLY A 32 -14.95 8.74 24.06
C GLY A 32 -14.54 7.30 24.36
N ASP A 33 -15.30 6.34 23.87
CA ASP A 33 -15.08 4.91 24.08
C ASP A 33 -14.01 4.38 23.13
N ILE A 34 -12.76 4.32 23.62
CA ILE A 34 -11.58 3.88 22.87
C ILE A 34 -11.67 2.39 22.55
N ASP A 35 -12.10 1.55 23.50
CA ASP A 35 -12.16 0.09 23.32
C ASP A 35 -13.18 -0.27 22.24
N LYS A 36 -14.34 0.34 22.28
CA LYS A 36 -15.36 0.18 21.22
C LYS A 36 -14.88 0.71 19.89
N SER A 37 -14.14 1.79 19.87
CA SER A 37 -13.55 2.34 18.64
C SER A 37 -12.50 1.41 18.04
N ILE A 38 -11.69 0.76 18.86
CA ILE A 38 -10.72 -0.26 18.44
C ILE A 38 -11.44 -1.48 17.83
N GLU A 39 -12.52 -1.95 18.47
CA GLU A 39 -13.35 -3.06 17.96
C GLU A 39 -13.91 -2.75 16.57
N ILE A 40 -14.48 -1.56 16.38
CA ILE A 40 -15.03 -1.10 15.09
C ILE A 40 -13.94 -1.08 14.01
N ILE A 41 -12.76 -0.54 14.33
CA ILE A 41 -11.64 -0.49 13.38
C ILE A 41 -11.11 -1.89 13.09
N GLN A 42 -11.07 -2.79 14.06
CA GLN A 42 -10.66 -4.18 13.87
C GLN A 42 -11.64 -4.91 12.94
N GLN A 43 -12.94 -4.70 13.10
CA GLN A 43 -13.95 -5.29 12.21
C GLN A 43 -13.84 -4.72 10.79
N TYR A 44 -13.66 -3.39 10.66
CA TYR A 44 -13.43 -2.76 9.35
C TYR A 44 -12.17 -3.31 8.66
N ARG A 45 -11.08 -3.49 9.42
CA ARG A 45 -9.86 -4.13 8.94
C ARG A 45 -10.12 -5.56 8.47
N ALA A 46 -10.86 -6.35 9.25
CA ALA A 46 -11.17 -7.74 8.91
C ALA A 46 -12.04 -7.84 7.65
N ALA A 47 -12.97 -6.92 7.45
CA ALA A 47 -13.82 -6.85 6.26
C ALA A 47 -13.02 -6.63 4.94
N HIS A 48 -11.78 -6.14 5.00
CA HIS A 48 -10.90 -6.04 3.83
C HIS A 48 -10.39 -7.41 3.34
N LEU A 49 -10.56 -8.49 4.12
CA LEU A 49 -9.99 -9.80 3.76
C LEU A 49 -10.54 -10.34 2.44
N TYR A 50 -11.85 -10.24 2.24
CA TYR A 50 -12.51 -10.72 1.02
C TYR A 50 -12.12 -9.86 -0.21
N PRO A 51 -12.26 -8.52 -0.19
CA PRO A 51 -11.77 -7.67 -1.27
C PRO A 51 -10.29 -7.93 -1.62
N LEU A 52 -9.44 -8.07 -0.59
CA LEU A 52 -8.01 -8.37 -0.78
C LEU A 52 -7.79 -9.70 -1.50
N MET A 53 -8.57 -10.73 -1.19
CA MET A 53 -8.49 -12.02 -1.86
C MET A 53 -8.90 -11.91 -3.33
N ILE A 54 -9.98 -11.19 -3.63
CA ILE A 54 -10.47 -10.98 -5.01
C ILE A 54 -9.42 -10.23 -5.84
N ILE A 55 -8.91 -9.11 -5.34
CA ILE A 55 -7.88 -8.32 -6.04
C ILE A 55 -6.58 -9.11 -6.18
N LYS A 56 -6.13 -9.82 -5.13
CA LYS A 56 -4.96 -10.71 -5.22
C LYS A 56 -5.13 -11.75 -6.33
N ASN A 57 -6.31 -12.37 -6.44
CA ASN A 57 -6.56 -13.39 -7.48
C ASN A 57 -6.61 -12.77 -8.90
N LEU A 58 -7.17 -11.56 -9.03
CA LEU A 58 -7.12 -10.80 -10.29
C LEU A 58 -5.66 -10.59 -10.72
N VAL A 59 -4.87 -9.99 -9.85
CA VAL A 59 -3.47 -9.66 -10.15
C VAL A 59 -2.62 -10.92 -10.37
N TRP A 60 -2.85 -11.98 -9.59
CA TRP A 60 -2.18 -13.27 -9.76
C TRP A 60 -2.40 -13.86 -11.15
N LYS A 61 -3.64 -13.83 -11.66
CA LYS A 61 -3.94 -14.34 -13.02
C LYS A 61 -3.14 -13.59 -14.09
N HIS A 62 -2.96 -12.29 -13.94
CA HIS A 62 -2.17 -11.49 -14.88
C HIS A 62 -0.67 -11.76 -14.75
N ALA A 63 -0.17 -11.82 -13.53
CA ALA A 63 1.25 -12.10 -13.27
C ALA A 63 1.68 -13.48 -13.77
N GLN A 64 0.87 -14.51 -13.55
CA GLN A 64 1.17 -15.88 -14.01
C GLN A 64 1.24 -16.04 -15.53
N LYS A 65 0.58 -15.16 -16.29
CA LYS A 65 0.69 -15.15 -17.77
C LYS A 65 2.03 -14.58 -18.23
N ILE A 66 2.68 -13.75 -17.43
CA ILE A 66 3.94 -13.08 -17.76
C ILE A 66 5.11 -13.89 -17.22
N ASN A 67 5.07 -14.26 -15.96
CA ASN A 67 6.08 -15.07 -15.31
C ASN A 67 5.43 -15.99 -14.25
N LYS A 68 5.54 -17.29 -14.45
CA LYS A 68 5.04 -18.31 -13.51
C LYS A 68 5.73 -18.27 -12.15
N ASN A 69 6.94 -17.70 -12.08
CA ASN A 69 7.74 -17.57 -10.87
C ASN A 69 7.51 -16.23 -10.15
N ALA A 70 6.60 -15.38 -10.64
CA ALA A 70 6.26 -14.13 -9.96
C ALA A 70 5.79 -14.40 -8.53
N ILE A 71 6.38 -13.68 -7.57
CA ILE A 71 6.05 -13.83 -6.15
C ILE A 71 4.90 -12.89 -5.82
N ILE A 72 3.86 -13.45 -5.19
CA ILE A 72 2.70 -12.65 -4.76
C ILE A 72 2.47 -12.87 -3.27
N ALA A 73 2.56 -11.78 -2.50
CA ALA A 73 2.26 -11.74 -1.09
C ALA A 73 1.06 -10.82 -0.81
N ARG A 74 0.28 -11.15 0.21
CA ARG A 74 -0.84 -10.32 0.68
C ARG A 74 -0.77 -10.16 2.19
N ARG A 75 -1.22 -9.01 2.68
CA ARG A 75 -1.37 -8.78 4.12
C ARG A 75 -2.47 -7.78 4.41
N LEU A 76 -3.09 -7.92 5.58
CA LEU A 76 -3.80 -6.83 6.22
C LEU A 76 -2.81 -6.03 7.07
N LYS A 77 -2.93 -4.71 7.03
CA LYS A 77 -2.15 -3.80 7.89
C LYS A 77 -2.41 -4.15 9.35
N ARG A 78 -1.37 -4.21 10.18
CA ARG A 78 -1.50 -4.51 11.61
C ARG A 78 -2.31 -3.43 12.30
N LEU A 79 -3.19 -3.82 13.23
CA LEU A 79 -4.05 -2.88 13.96
C LEU A 79 -3.26 -1.80 14.69
N PRO A 80 -2.18 -2.10 15.43
CA PRO A 80 -1.35 -1.06 16.04
C PRO A 80 -0.85 -0.04 15.01
N THR A 81 -0.41 -0.49 13.82
CA THR A 81 0.07 0.43 12.77
C THR A 81 -1.06 1.33 12.21
N ILE A 82 -2.31 0.86 12.22
CA ILE A 82 -3.47 1.71 11.84
C ILE A 82 -3.68 2.78 12.90
N ILE A 83 -3.66 2.38 14.19
CA ILE A 83 -3.80 3.28 15.34
C ILE A 83 -2.69 4.33 15.35
N ASP A 84 -1.43 3.91 15.20
CA ASP A 84 -0.29 4.82 15.13
C ASP A 84 -0.43 5.83 13.99
N LYS A 85 -0.91 5.37 12.82
CA LYS A 85 -1.13 6.27 11.66
C LYS A 85 -2.23 7.28 11.94
N LEU A 86 -3.27 6.94 12.72
CA LEU A 86 -4.33 7.86 13.13
C LEU A 86 -3.83 8.90 14.14
N ARG A 87 -2.97 8.49 15.09
CA ARG A 87 -2.41 9.34 16.15
C ARG A 87 -1.22 10.20 15.68
N ARG A 88 -0.61 9.84 14.54
CA ARG A 88 0.55 10.56 14.03
C ARG A 88 0.20 12.03 13.78
N LYS A 89 1.11 12.90 14.20
CA LYS A 89 1.03 14.32 13.89
C LYS A 89 1.43 14.58 12.43
N THR A 90 1.12 15.76 11.93
CA THR A 90 1.60 16.24 10.64
C THR A 90 3.12 16.47 10.68
N LEU A 91 3.72 16.81 9.53
CA LEU A 91 5.18 17.04 9.42
C LEU A 91 5.71 18.16 10.34
N ASP A 92 4.83 19.05 10.83
CA ASP A 92 5.18 20.09 11.80
C ASP A 92 5.38 19.56 13.25
N GLY A 93 5.10 18.26 13.46
CA GLY A 93 5.23 17.61 14.76
C GLY A 93 4.20 18.08 15.81
N LYS A 94 3.31 19.03 15.47
CA LYS A 94 2.36 19.67 16.43
C LYS A 94 0.92 19.39 16.07
N THR A 95 0.54 19.54 14.81
CA THR A 95 -0.84 19.44 14.35
C THR A 95 -1.27 17.97 14.20
N PRO A 96 -2.40 17.52 14.78
CA PRO A 96 -2.95 16.19 14.50
C PRO A 96 -3.25 16.04 13.02
N ASN A 97 -2.92 14.87 12.43
CA ASN A 97 -3.29 14.64 11.05
C ASN A 97 -4.81 14.51 10.88
N SER A 98 -5.32 14.74 9.66
CA SER A 98 -6.74 14.67 9.32
C SER A 98 -7.13 13.36 8.59
N ILE A 99 -6.26 12.34 8.61
CA ILE A 99 -6.49 11.08 7.89
C ILE A 99 -7.68 10.35 8.50
N ALA A 100 -8.74 10.13 7.71
CA ALA A 100 -9.81 9.24 8.11
C ALA A 100 -9.41 7.78 7.86
N VAL A 101 -9.75 6.86 8.76
CA VAL A 101 -9.46 5.44 8.61
C VAL A 101 -10.07 4.87 7.33
N THR A 102 -11.25 5.36 6.93
CA THR A 102 -11.95 4.98 5.70
C THR A 102 -11.27 5.46 4.41
N ARG A 103 -10.26 6.34 4.50
CA ARG A 103 -9.43 6.81 3.37
C ARG A 103 -8.05 6.15 3.34
N MET A 104 -7.78 5.21 4.24
CA MET A 104 -6.53 4.47 4.22
C MET A 104 -6.60 3.37 3.17
N SER A 105 -5.98 3.58 2.02
CA SER A 105 -5.95 2.61 0.91
C SER A 105 -5.06 1.39 1.16
N ASP A 106 -4.27 1.40 2.24
CA ASP A 106 -3.27 0.40 2.57
C ASP A 106 -3.67 -0.56 3.72
N ILE A 107 -4.97 -0.59 4.09
CA ILE A 107 -5.50 -1.56 5.09
C ILE A 107 -5.41 -2.97 4.56
N GLY A 108 -5.86 -3.22 3.32
CA GLY A 108 -5.60 -4.43 2.56
C GLY A 108 -4.52 -4.20 1.52
N GLY A 109 -3.45 -5.00 1.53
CA GLY A 109 -2.35 -4.84 0.60
C GLY A 109 -1.91 -6.14 -0.07
N CYS A 110 -1.58 -6.06 -1.35
CA CYS A 110 -0.98 -7.11 -2.13
C CYS A 110 0.33 -6.61 -2.74
N ARG A 111 1.36 -7.44 -2.77
CA ARG A 111 2.64 -7.14 -3.42
C ARG A 111 2.93 -8.18 -4.47
N VAL A 112 3.32 -7.73 -5.65
CA VAL A 112 3.80 -8.58 -6.73
C VAL A 112 5.24 -8.23 -7.01
N ILE A 113 6.10 -9.25 -7.02
CA ILE A 113 7.51 -9.14 -7.31
C ILE A 113 7.78 -9.92 -8.58
N VAL A 114 8.25 -9.22 -9.60
CA VAL A 114 8.64 -9.77 -10.90
C VAL A 114 10.15 -9.67 -11.07
N GLU A 115 10.69 -10.39 -12.05
CA GLU A 115 12.14 -10.52 -12.21
C GLU A 115 12.81 -9.19 -12.58
N ASN A 116 12.24 -8.46 -13.56
CA ASN A 116 12.89 -7.33 -14.19
C ASN A 116 11.88 -6.27 -14.66
N ARG A 117 12.42 -5.18 -15.23
CA ARG A 117 11.66 -4.05 -15.77
C ARG A 117 10.66 -4.46 -16.84
N LEU A 118 11.03 -5.33 -17.77
CA LEU A 118 10.16 -5.72 -18.89
C LEU A 118 8.90 -6.40 -18.36
N GLU A 119 9.05 -7.36 -17.45
CA GLU A 119 7.93 -8.04 -16.79
C GLU A 119 7.06 -7.08 -16.00
N LEU A 120 7.67 -6.09 -15.32
CA LEU A 120 6.94 -5.08 -14.56
C LEU A 120 6.04 -4.24 -15.47
N LEU A 121 6.56 -3.75 -16.60
CA LEU A 121 5.81 -2.95 -17.55
C LEU A 121 4.73 -3.76 -18.29
N LEU A 122 5.02 -5.01 -18.63
CA LEU A 122 4.03 -5.93 -19.21
C LEU A 122 2.88 -6.21 -18.23
N LEU A 123 3.20 -6.42 -16.94
CA LEU A 123 2.19 -6.64 -15.90
C LEU A 123 1.31 -5.41 -15.71
N ASP A 124 1.92 -4.24 -15.61
CA ASP A 124 1.20 -2.98 -15.46
C ASP A 124 0.26 -2.72 -16.64
N SER A 125 0.75 -2.85 -17.88
CA SER A 125 -0.07 -2.75 -19.09
C SER A 125 -1.17 -3.81 -19.19
N SER A 126 -0.91 -5.04 -18.75
CA SER A 126 -1.91 -6.12 -18.73
C SER A 126 -3.04 -5.82 -17.75
N LEU A 127 -2.72 -5.22 -16.59
CA LEU A 127 -3.71 -4.79 -15.61
C LEU A 127 -4.53 -3.60 -16.09
N ASP A 128 -3.96 -2.66 -16.86
CA ASP A 128 -4.69 -1.56 -17.50
C ASP A 128 -5.77 -2.05 -18.47
N LYS A 129 -5.44 -3.08 -19.22
CA LYS A 129 -6.36 -3.69 -20.20
C LYS A 129 -7.38 -4.64 -19.55
N SER A 130 -7.29 -4.85 -18.25
CA SER A 130 -8.17 -5.78 -17.54
C SER A 130 -9.60 -5.26 -17.47
N ARG A 131 -10.54 -6.06 -17.95
CA ARG A 131 -11.98 -5.81 -17.76
C ARG A 131 -12.38 -6.26 -16.36
N THR A 132 -12.61 -5.32 -15.46
CA THR A 132 -12.98 -5.57 -14.07
C THR A 132 -14.06 -4.60 -13.60
N THR A 133 -14.86 -5.01 -12.62
CA THR A 133 -15.85 -4.15 -11.93
C THR A 133 -15.22 -3.23 -10.91
N HIS A 134 -13.89 -3.34 -10.72
CA HIS A 134 -13.13 -2.52 -9.78
C HIS A 134 -12.52 -1.33 -10.49
N ASN A 135 -12.60 -0.15 -9.89
CA ASN A 135 -11.88 1.02 -10.38
C ASN A 135 -10.43 0.97 -9.87
N SER A 136 -9.47 1.49 -10.64
CA SER A 136 -8.08 1.56 -10.19
C SER A 136 -7.47 2.93 -10.44
N LYS A 137 -6.68 3.41 -9.47
CA LYS A 137 -5.83 4.60 -9.57
C LYS A 137 -4.38 4.17 -9.49
N VAL A 138 -3.56 4.67 -10.42
CA VAL A 138 -2.13 4.32 -10.50
C VAL A 138 -1.30 5.47 -9.93
N LYS A 139 -0.30 5.12 -9.11
CA LYS A 139 0.78 5.99 -8.66
C LYS A 139 2.08 5.37 -9.12
N ASP A 140 2.69 5.98 -10.12
CA ASP A 140 3.93 5.51 -10.73
C ASP A 140 5.13 6.19 -10.05
N TYR A 141 5.69 5.51 -9.05
CA TYR A 141 6.91 5.93 -8.37
C TYR A 141 8.18 5.51 -9.10
N ILE A 142 8.04 4.91 -10.28
CA ILE A 142 9.17 4.70 -11.19
C ILE A 142 9.44 5.99 -11.94
N LYS A 143 8.40 6.58 -12.54
CA LYS A 143 8.50 7.87 -13.22
C LYS A 143 8.71 9.05 -12.27
N ASN A 144 8.08 8.98 -11.09
CA ASN A 144 8.15 10.02 -10.07
C ASN A 144 8.57 9.43 -8.73
N PRO A 145 9.88 9.12 -8.55
CA PRO A 145 10.40 8.55 -7.32
C PRO A 145 10.11 9.42 -6.11
N LYS A 146 9.95 8.79 -4.95
CA LYS A 146 9.86 9.56 -3.70
C LYS A 146 11.22 10.16 -3.35
N GLN A 147 11.22 11.24 -2.59
CA GLN A 147 12.46 11.86 -2.10
C GLN A 147 13.38 10.89 -1.34
N THR A 148 12.81 9.87 -0.71
CA THR A 148 13.55 8.78 -0.05
C THR A 148 14.21 7.79 -0.99
N GLY A 149 14.03 7.93 -2.31
CA GLY A 149 14.50 6.97 -3.30
C GLY A 149 13.52 5.82 -3.59
N TYR A 150 12.38 5.73 -2.90
CA TYR A 150 11.44 4.64 -3.13
C TYR A 150 10.90 4.61 -4.56
N ARG A 151 10.92 3.42 -5.20
CA ARG A 151 10.40 3.15 -6.55
C ARG A 151 9.46 1.95 -6.54
N GLY A 152 8.54 1.93 -7.50
CA GLY A 152 7.55 0.89 -7.74
C GLY A 152 6.26 1.46 -8.28
N ILE A 153 5.36 0.61 -8.77
CA ILE A 153 4.04 1.03 -9.23
C ILE A 153 3.01 0.62 -8.19
N HIS A 154 2.22 1.58 -7.71
CA HIS A 154 1.09 1.32 -6.82
C HIS A 154 -0.21 1.46 -7.58
N ARG A 155 -1.04 0.42 -7.52
CA ARG A 155 -2.42 0.44 -8.00
C ARG A 155 -3.35 0.35 -6.80
N ILE A 156 -4.21 1.34 -6.64
CA ILE A 156 -5.23 1.36 -5.60
C ILE A 156 -6.53 0.97 -6.27
N TYR A 157 -7.01 -0.24 -5.98
CA TYR A 157 -8.28 -0.74 -6.47
C TYR A 157 -9.40 -0.38 -5.50
N THR A 158 -10.39 0.38 -5.97
CA THR A 158 -11.65 0.59 -5.26
C THR A 158 -12.61 -0.52 -5.70
N CYS A 159 -12.89 -1.43 -4.76
CA CYS A 159 -13.66 -2.64 -5.05
C CYS A 159 -15.13 -2.31 -5.32
N TYR A 160 -15.71 -2.94 -6.34
CA TYR A 160 -17.12 -2.87 -6.71
C TYR A 160 -17.66 -1.44 -6.82
N ASP A 161 -16.85 -0.53 -7.35
CA ASP A 161 -17.17 0.91 -7.40
C ASP A 161 -18.46 1.23 -8.16
N LYS A 162 -18.79 0.39 -9.16
CA LYS A 162 -19.98 0.52 -10.02
C LYS A 162 -21.18 -0.30 -9.57
N ASP A 163 -21.06 -1.06 -8.48
CA ASP A 163 -22.14 -1.90 -7.95
C ASP A 163 -22.64 -1.37 -6.61
N GLU A 164 -23.73 -0.60 -6.64
CA GLU A 164 -24.29 0.07 -5.46
C GLU A 164 -24.76 -0.92 -4.38
N ALA A 165 -25.19 -2.11 -4.77
CA ALA A 165 -25.72 -3.10 -3.84
C ALA A 165 -24.64 -3.99 -3.22
N HIS A 166 -23.40 -3.91 -3.71
CA HIS A 166 -22.35 -4.82 -3.28
C HIS A 166 -21.82 -4.49 -1.87
N GLN A 167 -21.81 -5.48 -0.99
CA GLN A 167 -21.43 -5.34 0.43
C GLN A 167 -20.03 -4.76 0.66
N TRP A 168 -19.10 -5.03 -0.25
CA TRP A 168 -17.72 -4.52 -0.20
C TRP A 168 -17.46 -3.36 -1.18
N LYS A 169 -18.52 -2.64 -1.58
CA LYS A 169 -18.36 -1.44 -2.41
C LYS A 169 -17.47 -0.42 -1.73
N GLY A 170 -16.51 0.10 -2.49
CA GLY A 170 -15.63 1.19 -2.06
C GLY A 170 -14.62 0.79 -0.97
N PHE A 171 -14.28 -0.51 -0.86
CA PHE A 171 -13.10 -0.95 -0.11
C PHE A 171 -11.87 -0.79 -0.98
N ASP A 172 -10.85 -0.10 -0.46
CA ASP A 172 -9.61 0.13 -1.18
C ASP A 172 -8.58 -0.96 -0.88
N ILE A 173 -7.97 -1.50 -1.94
CA ILE A 173 -6.88 -2.48 -1.86
C ILE A 173 -5.67 -1.94 -2.62
N GLU A 174 -4.55 -1.78 -1.91
CA GLU A 174 -3.30 -1.35 -2.51
C GLU A 174 -2.55 -2.54 -3.09
N VAL A 175 -2.23 -2.49 -4.38
CA VAL A 175 -1.35 -3.44 -5.07
C VAL A 175 -0.03 -2.74 -5.39
N GLN A 176 1.07 -3.30 -4.90
CA GLN A 176 2.42 -2.81 -5.14
C GLN A 176 3.11 -3.73 -6.14
N LEU A 177 3.45 -3.22 -7.32
CA LEU A 177 4.24 -3.92 -8.32
C LEU A 177 5.69 -3.48 -8.20
N ARG A 178 6.61 -4.43 -8.11
CA ARG A 178 8.06 -4.17 -7.95
C ARG A 178 8.86 -5.20 -8.74
N THR A 179 10.04 -4.80 -9.19
CA THR A 179 11.09 -5.75 -9.58
C THR A 179 11.74 -6.36 -8.33
N LYS A 180 12.54 -7.39 -8.50
CA LYS A 180 13.34 -7.98 -7.41
C LYS A 180 14.26 -6.95 -6.76
N LEU A 181 14.96 -6.15 -7.55
CA LEU A 181 15.90 -5.14 -7.01
C LEU A 181 15.15 -4.05 -6.24
N GLN A 182 14.03 -3.54 -6.76
CA GLN A 182 13.18 -2.58 -6.04
C GLN A 182 12.62 -3.17 -4.75
N HIS A 183 12.30 -4.47 -4.74
CA HIS A 183 11.85 -5.15 -3.54
C HIS A 183 12.97 -5.29 -2.50
N LEU A 184 14.16 -5.72 -2.90
CA LEU A 184 15.33 -5.81 -2.04
C LEU A 184 15.65 -4.46 -1.41
N TRP A 185 15.74 -3.41 -2.21
CA TRP A 185 15.94 -2.05 -1.72
C TRP A 185 14.91 -1.68 -0.63
N ALA A 186 13.63 -1.87 -0.92
CA ALA A 186 12.56 -1.50 0.02
C ALA A 186 12.57 -2.34 1.30
N THR A 187 13.01 -3.60 1.24
CA THR A 187 13.15 -4.48 2.40
C THR A 187 14.36 -4.09 3.23
N THR A 188 15.48 -3.74 2.59
CA THR A 188 16.68 -3.26 3.29
C THR A 188 16.40 -1.98 4.06
N VAL A 189 15.64 -1.03 3.48
CA VAL A 189 15.17 0.17 4.21
C VAL A 189 14.35 -0.23 5.45
N GLU A 190 13.46 -1.23 5.33
CA GLU A 190 12.66 -1.71 6.49
C GLU A 190 13.52 -2.33 7.59
N VAL A 191 14.58 -3.06 7.22
CA VAL A 191 15.54 -3.64 8.17
C VAL A 191 16.31 -2.53 8.89
N VAL A 192 16.84 -1.54 8.17
CA VAL A 192 17.55 -0.41 8.78
C VAL A 192 16.63 0.40 9.69
N ASP A 193 15.36 0.66 9.28
CA ASP A 193 14.36 1.31 10.14
C ASP A 193 14.18 0.57 11.48
N LEU A 194 14.18 -0.75 11.45
CA LEU A 194 14.06 -1.58 12.66
C LEU A 194 15.31 -1.52 13.53
N CYS A 195 16.50 -1.57 12.93
CA CYS A 195 17.78 -1.53 13.66
C CYS A 195 18.03 -0.17 14.30
N GLU A 196 17.72 0.91 13.61
CA GLU A 196 17.92 2.28 14.08
C GLU A 196 16.82 2.75 15.06
N GLY A 197 15.71 1.99 15.18
CA GLY A 197 14.56 2.39 15.98
C GLY A 197 13.86 3.66 15.46
N ARG A 198 14.13 4.03 14.21
CA ARG A 198 13.64 5.24 13.53
C ARG A 198 12.99 4.87 12.21
N SER A 199 12.16 5.76 11.67
CA SER A 199 11.46 5.49 10.42
C SER A 199 11.94 6.40 9.29
N LEU A 200 12.90 5.93 8.50
CA LEU A 200 13.37 6.55 7.25
C LEU A 200 12.21 6.81 6.26
N LYS A 201 11.19 5.95 6.30
CA LYS A 201 10.02 6.05 5.40
C LYS A 201 9.05 7.14 5.79
N THR A 202 8.91 7.46 7.08
CA THR A 202 7.80 8.28 7.59
C THR A 202 8.24 9.59 8.16
N ASN A 203 9.47 9.68 8.64
CA ASN A 203 10.05 10.93 9.15
C ASN A 203 11.52 11.04 8.76
N PRO A 204 11.82 11.36 7.48
CA PRO A 204 13.19 11.50 7.01
C PRO A 204 13.96 12.61 7.74
N PHE A 205 13.28 13.60 8.32
CA PHE A 205 13.92 14.70 9.04
C PHE A 205 14.50 14.30 10.41
N GLU A 206 14.02 13.20 11.01
CA GLU A 206 14.54 12.66 12.27
C GLU A 206 15.55 11.53 12.05
N SER A 207 15.75 11.13 10.81
CA SER A 207 16.62 10.04 10.42
C SER A 207 18.04 10.52 10.16
N ASN A 208 19.01 9.61 10.25
CA ASN A 208 20.40 9.91 9.91
C ASN A 208 20.52 10.31 8.42
N PRO A 209 21.00 11.54 8.12
CA PRO A 209 21.12 12.01 6.74
C PRO A 209 21.93 11.08 5.83
N SER A 210 22.95 10.40 6.37
CA SER A 210 23.78 9.45 5.63
C SER A 210 23.01 8.25 5.12
N TRP A 211 22.05 7.71 5.90
CA TRP A 211 21.18 6.62 5.45
C TRP A 211 20.22 7.07 4.36
N ILE A 212 19.68 8.29 4.47
CA ILE A 212 18.77 8.84 3.44
C ILE A 212 19.52 8.97 2.12
N GLU A 213 20.70 9.55 2.15
CA GLU A 213 21.53 9.75 0.95
C GLU A 213 21.99 8.41 0.38
N PHE A 214 22.46 7.48 1.20
CA PHE A 214 22.83 6.13 0.78
C PHE A 214 21.68 5.43 0.04
N PHE A 215 20.49 5.40 0.62
CA PHE A 215 19.34 4.74 -0.02
C PHE A 215 18.86 5.47 -1.27
N ARG A 216 19.00 6.80 -1.33
CA ARG A 216 18.69 7.56 -2.53
C ARG A 216 19.65 7.18 -3.67
N LEU A 217 20.96 7.19 -3.42
CA LEU A 217 21.98 6.80 -4.39
C LEU A 217 21.84 5.35 -4.85
N MET A 218 21.60 4.42 -3.92
CA MET A 218 21.37 3.01 -4.24
C MET A 218 20.12 2.84 -5.12
N SER A 219 19.07 3.61 -4.88
CA SER A 219 17.88 3.57 -5.72
C SER A 219 18.13 4.10 -7.13
N GLU A 220 18.97 5.12 -7.29
CA GLU A 220 19.37 5.66 -8.60
C GLU A 220 20.21 4.63 -9.34
N PHE A 221 21.20 4.02 -8.69
CA PHE A 221 22.01 2.95 -9.26
C PHE A 221 21.17 1.75 -9.73
N ILE A 222 20.22 1.28 -8.90
CA ILE A 222 19.29 0.20 -9.29
C ILE A 222 18.45 0.61 -10.50
N ALA A 223 18.02 1.85 -10.57
CA ALA A 223 17.21 2.33 -11.68
C ALA A 223 18.01 2.38 -12.99
N ASP A 224 19.28 2.77 -12.93
CA ASP A 224 20.20 2.76 -14.06
C ASP A 224 20.46 1.32 -14.52
N GLU A 225 20.79 0.42 -13.62
CA GLU A 225 21.03 -1.01 -13.88
C GLU A 225 19.81 -1.68 -14.53
N GLU A 226 18.58 -1.33 -14.10
CA GLU A 226 17.34 -1.81 -14.70
C GLU A 226 16.97 -1.09 -16.00
N GLY A 227 17.77 -0.13 -16.46
CA GLY A 227 17.55 0.65 -17.68
C GLY A 227 16.35 1.59 -17.61
N PHE A 228 15.95 2.02 -16.42
CA PHE A 228 15.02 3.11 -16.27
C PHE A 228 15.79 4.42 -16.47
N VAL A 229 15.58 5.08 -17.60
CA VAL A 229 16.17 6.39 -17.87
C VAL A 229 15.47 7.45 -17.02
N TYR A 230 16.20 8.16 -16.20
CA TYR A 230 15.69 9.30 -15.43
C TYR A 230 16.44 10.56 -15.82
N LEU A 231 15.67 11.61 -16.09
CA LEU A 231 16.20 12.95 -15.96
C LEU A 231 16.45 13.20 -14.47
N SER A 232 17.66 13.50 -14.10
CA SER A 232 17.98 13.88 -12.72
C SER A 232 17.12 15.10 -12.32
N PRO A 233 16.82 15.31 -11.03
CA PRO A 233 16.12 16.51 -10.59
C PRO A 233 16.78 17.82 -11.03
N HIS A 234 18.09 17.80 -11.32
CA HIS A 234 18.85 18.95 -11.84
C HIS A 234 18.58 19.23 -13.33
N GLU A 235 18.13 18.27 -14.12
CA GLU A 235 17.81 18.47 -15.55
C GLU A 235 16.36 18.90 -15.80
N LYS A 236 15.52 18.98 -14.77
CA LYS A 236 14.14 19.47 -14.87
C LYS A 236 13.99 21.00 -14.79
N ASN A 237 15.10 21.72 -14.61
CA ASN A 237 15.11 23.18 -14.48
C ASN A 237 15.69 23.90 -15.71
N PHE A 238 15.46 23.36 -16.92
CA PHE A 238 15.74 24.06 -18.18
C PHE A 238 14.47 24.15 -19.01
#